data_f46eb59bdea420ade1d3669027ed4dbc
#
_entry.id   f46eb59bdea420ade1d3669027ed4dbc
#
_cell.length_a   1.000
_cell.length_b   1.000
_cell.length_c   1.000
_cell.angle_alpha   90.00
_cell.angle_beta   90.00
_cell.angle_gamma   90.00
#
_symmetry.space_group_name_H-M   'P 1'
#
loop_
_entity.id
_entity.type
_entity.pdbx_description
1 polymer ?
#
loop_
_entity_poly.entity_id
_entity_poly.type
_entity_poly.pdbx_seq_one_letter_code
_entity_poly.pdbx_strand_id
1 'polypeptide(L)'
;MMIGETKRFGPALLRALLAASLAGMLGACGMVDYVKSIGDDEEDAALAPAELVDFDPEVDIRKVWSTGVGNGQGKLYNRLQPALYGDAIYVAAQNGTVAALDAASGKRRWKVDVDTELSGGVGVGGDLVLVGNTRGRVIAMESATGRELWRASVSSEVLAPPAADWDVVVVQTLDGKVTGLDAATGARRWTHDSSNPLLTLRGTAAPLLSEGVAYAALASGRIVAIKADTGTVLWDGRIANPQGQSDIERTIDIIRERVGDMPL
;
A
#
# COMPACT_ATOMS: atom_id res chain seq x y z
N MET A 1 -66.19 51.46 14.41
CA MET A 1 -65.03 52.03 13.74
C MET A 1 -64.07 52.43 14.87
N MET A 2 -63.18 51.49 15.26
CA MET A 2 -62.19 51.71 16.30
C MET A 2 -60.80 51.54 15.69
N ILE A 3 -60.08 52.62 15.65
CA ILE A 3 -58.71 52.71 15.11
C ILE A 3 -57.78 52.32 16.24
N GLY A 4 -57.03 51.22 16.08
CA GLY A 4 -56.05 50.77 17.04
C GLY A 4 -54.75 51.56 16.99
N GLU A 5 -54.33 52.14 18.11
CA GLU A 5 -53.06 52.83 18.28
C GLU A 5 -51.87 51.86 18.24
N THR A 6 -51.00 52.00 17.29
CA THR A 6 -49.70 51.35 17.28
C THR A 6 -48.72 52.10 18.19
N LYS A 7 -48.41 51.53 19.35
CA LYS A 7 -47.32 52.04 20.23
C LYS A 7 -45.97 51.89 19.50
N ARG A 8 -45.37 53.01 19.13
CA ARG A 8 -43.98 53.09 18.65
C ARG A 8 -43.03 52.91 19.83
N PHE A 9 -42.27 51.83 19.83
CA PHE A 9 -41.19 51.68 20.81
C PHE A 9 -40.09 52.71 20.53
N GLY A 10 -39.66 53.42 21.54
CA GLY A 10 -38.65 54.48 21.43
C GLY A 10 -37.25 53.91 21.14
N PRO A 11 -36.37 54.74 20.54
CA PRO A 11 -35.02 54.32 20.12
C PRO A 11 -34.14 53.83 21.27
N ALA A 12 -34.48 54.14 22.52
CA ALA A 12 -33.76 53.66 23.71
C ALA A 12 -33.99 52.15 23.97
N LEU A 13 -35.18 51.60 23.69
CA LEU A 13 -35.50 50.21 23.88
C LEU A 13 -34.81 49.32 22.80
N LEU A 14 -34.70 49.85 21.57
CA LEU A 14 -34.02 49.15 20.48
C LEU A 14 -32.51 49.06 20.74
N ARG A 15 -31.89 50.09 21.33
CA ARG A 15 -30.47 50.09 21.72
C ARG A 15 -30.19 49.17 22.90
N ALA A 16 -31.12 49.04 23.86
CA ALA A 16 -30.97 48.11 24.97
C ALA A 16 -31.06 46.63 24.52
N LEU A 17 -31.95 46.31 23.56
CA LEU A 17 -32.06 44.99 22.98
C LEU A 17 -30.85 44.60 22.10
N LEU A 18 -30.27 45.57 21.38
CA LEU A 18 -29.04 45.32 20.59
C LEU A 18 -27.82 45.13 21.51
N ALA A 19 -27.72 45.84 22.61
CA ALA A 19 -26.63 45.65 23.59
C ALA A 19 -26.72 44.31 24.31
N ALA A 20 -27.92 43.85 24.64
CA ALA A 20 -28.15 42.56 25.29
C ALA A 20 -27.84 41.37 24.34
N SER A 21 -28.11 41.50 23.04
CA SER A 21 -27.76 40.47 22.05
C SER A 21 -26.24 40.41 21.78
N LEU A 22 -25.53 41.53 21.83
CA LEU A 22 -24.07 41.57 21.66
C LEU A 22 -23.32 41.00 22.87
N ALA A 23 -23.83 41.18 24.09
CA ALA A 23 -23.27 40.59 25.29
C ALA A 23 -23.48 39.07 25.38
N GLY A 24 -24.58 38.55 24.80
CA GLY A 24 -24.83 37.09 24.67
C GLY A 24 -23.89 36.38 23.72
N MET A 25 -23.39 37.07 22.69
CA MET A 25 -22.44 36.45 21.71
C MET A 25 -21.00 36.38 22.23
N LEU A 26 -20.62 37.22 23.20
CA LEU A 26 -19.28 37.18 23.80
C LEU A 26 -19.12 36.09 24.88
N GLY A 27 -20.24 35.60 25.44
CA GLY A 27 -20.24 34.47 26.38
C GLY A 27 -20.20 33.08 25.74
N ALA A 28 -20.51 32.96 24.44
CA ALA A 28 -20.56 31.67 23.77
C ALA A 28 -19.18 31.08 23.44
N CYS A 29 -18.14 31.91 23.32
CA CYS A 29 -16.79 31.43 23.06
C CYS A 29 -16.18 30.66 24.23
N GLY A 30 -16.49 31.06 25.48
CA GLY A 30 -15.98 30.37 26.68
C GLY A 30 -16.66 29.01 26.94
N MET A 31 -17.88 28.80 26.46
CA MET A 31 -18.62 27.55 26.65
C MET A 31 -18.19 26.46 25.61
N VAL A 32 -17.74 26.89 24.44
CA VAL A 32 -17.21 25.95 23.42
C VAL A 32 -15.85 25.42 23.85
N ASP A 33 -15.00 26.25 24.45
CA ASP A 33 -13.70 25.81 24.97
C ASP A 33 -13.85 24.92 26.21
N TYR A 34 -14.85 25.17 27.06
CA TYR A 34 -15.13 24.32 28.23
C TYR A 34 -15.71 22.95 27.84
N VAL A 35 -16.55 22.84 26.79
CA VAL A 35 -17.06 21.57 26.28
C VAL A 35 -15.97 20.80 25.56
N LYS A 36 -15.01 21.49 24.94
CA LYS A 36 -13.85 20.86 24.28
C LYS A 36 -12.87 20.26 25.29
N SER A 37 -12.76 20.84 26.49
CA SER A 37 -11.88 20.35 27.55
C SER A 37 -12.44 19.16 28.35
N ILE A 38 -13.69 18.78 28.19
CA ILE A 38 -14.33 17.67 28.95
C ILE A 38 -14.20 16.32 28.21
N GLY A 39 -13.78 16.32 26.93
CA GLY A 39 -13.74 15.11 26.09
C GLY A 39 -12.36 14.60 25.68
N ASP A 40 -11.29 15.39 25.91
CA ASP A 40 -10.04 15.16 25.18
C ASP A 40 -8.84 14.71 26.02
N ASP A 41 -8.95 14.61 27.37
CA ASP A 41 -7.74 14.69 28.18
C ASP A 41 -7.13 13.36 28.67
N GLU A 42 -7.79 12.20 28.55
CA GLU A 42 -7.16 10.93 28.97
C GLU A 42 -7.05 9.85 27.88
N GLU A 43 -7.98 9.78 26.93
CA GLU A 43 -7.88 8.80 25.83
C GLU A 43 -6.93 9.28 24.72
N ASP A 44 -6.87 10.58 24.43
CA ASP A 44 -5.98 11.14 23.40
C ASP A 44 -4.51 11.14 23.85
N ALA A 45 -4.21 11.24 25.14
CA ALA A 45 -2.85 11.16 25.66
C ALA A 45 -2.25 9.75 25.51
N ALA A 46 -3.08 8.70 25.57
CA ALA A 46 -2.65 7.32 25.36
C ALA A 46 -2.40 6.98 23.88
N LEU A 47 -3.01 7.76 22.97
CA LEU A 47 -2.86 7.62 21.52
C LEU A 47 -1.87 8.62 20.92
N ALA A 48 -1.38 9.59 21.70
CA ALA A 48 -0.39 10.53 21.22
C ALA A 48 0.91 9.80 20.85
N PRO A 49 1.51 10.09 19.68
CA PRO A 49 2.81 9.55 19.34
C PRO A 49 3.83 9.87 20.43
N ALA A 50 4.64 8.88 20.79
CA ALA A 50 5.72 9.11 21.74
C ALA A 50 6.64 10.23 21.23
N GLU A 51 7.05 11.12 22.12
CA GLU A 51 8.04 12.13 21.76
C GLU A 51 9.36 11.44 21.37
N LEU A 52 9.94 11.91 20.27
CA LEU A 52 11.27 11.45 19.86
C LEU A 52 12.28 11.95 20.88
N VAL A 53 12.98 11.02 21.52
CA VAL A 53 14.08 11.35 22.41
C VAL A 53 15.31 11.73 21.58
N ASP A 54 16.05 12.74 22.02
CA ASP A 54 17.33 13.04 21.46
C ASP A 54 18.30 11.89 21.73
N PHE A 55 18.99 11.44 20.69
CA PHE A 55 20.03 10.41 20.80
C PHE A 55 21.25 10.82 20.01
N ASP A 56 22.41 10.41 20.48
CA ASP A 56 23.66 10.58 19.74
C ASP A 56 23.66 9.59 18.56
N PRO A 57 23.80 10.06 17.31
CA PRO A 57 23.79 9.18 16.15
C PRO A 57 25.04 8.28 16.15
N GLU A 58 24.82 6.97 16.14
CA GLU A 58 25.92 5.99 16.04
C GLU A 58 26.47 5.85 14.62
N VAL A 59 25.70 6.30 13.61
CA VAL A 59 26.05 6.20 12.19
C VAL A 59 25.79 7.52 11.50
N ASP A 60 26.80 8.01 10.74
CA ASP A 60 26.68 9.21 9.89
C ASP A 60 26.04 8.81 8.54
N ILE A 61 24.75 9.05 8.41
CA ILE A 61 24.00 8.78 7.17
C ILE A 61 24.01 10.02 6.29
N ARG A 62 24.61 9.91 5.11
CA ARG A 62 24.64 10.99 4.11
C ARG A 62 23.79 10.68 2.91
N LYS A 63 22.96 11.64 2.51
CA LYS A 63 22.22 11.55 1.27
C LYS A 63 23.17 11.68 0.08
N VAL A 64 23.30 10.61 -0.72
CA VAL A 64 24.15 10.59 -1.92
C VAL A 64 23.45 11.29 -3.08
N TRP A 65 22.18 10.96 -3.34
CA TRP A 65 21.38 11.58 -4.38
C TRP A 65 19.88 11.50 -4.06
N SER A 66 19.06 12.20 -4.84
CA SER A 66 17.60 12.17 -4.76
C SER A 66 17.02 12.44 -6.14
N THR A 67 15.99 11.70 -6.52
CA THR A 67 15.28 11.90 -7.78
C THR A 67 13.80 11.59 -7.61
N GLY A 68 12.95 12.19 -8.45
CA GLY A 68 11.51 11.93 -8.49
C GLY A 68 11.13 11.10 -9.70
N VAL A 69 10.19 10.17 -9.52
CA VAL A 69 9.64 9.34 -10.61
C VAL A 69 8.13 9.35 -10.54
N GLY A 70 7.47 9.79 -11.62
CA GLY A 70 6.03 9.81 -11.76
C GLY A 70 5.31 10.62 -10.66
N ASN A 71 4.09 10.20 -10.31
CA ASN A 71 3.25 10.83 -9.30
C ASN A 71 3.21 10.09 -7.95
N GLY A 72 4.16 9.14 -7.73
CA GLY A 72 4.23 8.34 -6.52
C GLY A 72 3.21 7.19 -6.48
N GLN A 73 2.81 6.80 -5.26
CA GLN A 73 1.94 5.63 -5.04
C GLN A 73 0.44 5.91 -5.18
N GLY A 74 0.05 7.19 -5.31
CA GLY A 74 -1.35 7.60 -5.37
C GLY A 74 -2.04 7.61 -3.98
N LYS A 75 -3.38 7.69 -4.01
CA LYS A 75 -4.22 7.76 -2.79
C LYS A 75 -4.65 6.40 -2.24
N LEU A 76 -4.61 5.36 -3.07
CA LEU A 76 -4.91 3.99 -2.66
C LEU A 76 -3.68 3.38 -1.98
N TYR A 77 -3.91 2.44 -1.08
CA TYR A 77 -2.82 1.70 -0.45
C TYR A 77 -2.18 0.73 -1.46
N ASN A 78 -1.31 1.27 -2.31
CA ASN A 78 -0.58 0.54 -3.34
C ASN A 78 0.83 0.22 -2.84
N ARG A 79 1.38 -0.94 -3.25
CA ARG A 79 2.74 -1.35 -2.92
C ARG A 79 3.66 -1.22 -4.14
N LEU A 80 3.99 0.03 -4.48
CA LEU A 80 4.95 0.36 -5.52
C LEU A 80 6.31 0.63 -4.84
N GLN A 81 7.02 -0.43 -4.50
CA GLN A 81 8.33 -0.36 -3.83
C GLN A 81 9.45 -0.34 -4.86
N PRO A 82 10.48 0.50 -4.68
CA PRO A 82 11.69 0.41 -5.48
C PRO A 82 12.37 -0.95 -5.33
N ALA A 83 12.91 -1.48 -6.41
CA ALA A 83 13.67 -2.72 -6.42
C ALA A 83 15.11 -2.46 -6.86
N LEU A 84 16.08 -2.88 -6.06
CA LEU A 84 17.49 -2.89 -6.43
C LEU A 84 17.83 -4.24 -7.06
N TYR A 85 18.38 -4.21 -8.26
CA TYR A 85 18.88 -5.41 -8.94
C TYR A 85 20.14 -5.07 -9.73
N GLY A 86 21.24 -5.72 -9.38
CA GLY A 86 22.55 -5.37 -9.90
C GLY A 86 22.94 -3.92 -9.53
N ASP A 87 23.25 -3.13 -10.53
CA ASP A 87 23.62 -1.72 -10.41
C ASP A 87 22.49 -0.74 -10.77
N ALA A 88 21.25 -1.23 -10.85
CA ALA A 88 20.08 -0.44 -11.18
C ALA A 88 18.99 -0.50 -10.09
N ILE A 89 18.33 0.64 -9.89
CA ILE A 89 17.11 0.75 -9.09
C ILE A 89 15.93 0.94 -10.03
N TYR A 90 14.97 0.04 -9.93
CA TYR A 90 13.73 0.09 -10.70
C TYR A 90 12.61 0.65 -9.84
N VAL A 91 11.85 1.59 -10.39
CA VAL A 91 10.78 2.29 -9.69
C VAL A 91 9.54 2.39 -10.58
N ALA A 92 8.38 2.32 -9.96
CA ALA A 92 7.10 2.50 -10.62
C ALA A 92 6.26 3.53 -9.88
N ALA A 93 5.41 4.23 -10.60
CA ALA A 93 4.43 5.15 -10.05
C ALA A 93 3.01 4.75 -10.48
N GLN A 94 2.02 5.14 -9.68
CA GLN A 94 0.62 4.76 -9.91
C GLN A 94 0.14 5.13 -11.32
N ASN A 95 0.58 6.25 -11.87
CA ASN A 95 0.15 6.73 -13.18
C ASN A 95 0.68 5.94 -14.39
N GLY A 96 1.34 4.80 -14.18
CA GLY A 96 1.89 3.98 -15.26
C GLY A 96 3.35 4.25 -15.59
N THR A 97 3.98 5.24 -14.97
CA THR A 97 5.40 5.50 -15.16
C THR A 97 6.24 4.39 -14.53
N VAL A 98 7.16 3.80 -15.30
CA VAL A 98 8.22 2.88 -14.83
C VAL A 98 9.56 3.40 -15.28
N ALA A 99 10.57 3.34 -14.43
CA ALA A 99 11.91 3.82 -14.75
C ALA A 99 13.00 2.97 -14.11
N ALA A 100 14.16 2.92 -14.78
CA ALA A 100 15.40 2.42 -14.22
C ALA A 100 16.36 3.57 -13.97
N LEU A 101 16.97 3.55 -12.79
CA LEU A 101 17.95 4.52 -12.32
C LEU A 101 19.26 3.80 -12.05
N ASP A 102 20.37 4.47 -12.31
CA ASP A 102 21.67 4.01 -11.86
C ASP A 102 21.77 4.11 -10.35
N ALA A 103 22.09 3.02 -9.68
CA ALA A 103 22.06 2.94 -8.22
C ALA A 103 23.08 3.87 -7.53
N ALA A 104 24.23 4.11 -8.16
CA ALA A 104 25.29 4.94 -7.57
C ALA A 104 25.00 6.44 -7.73
N SER A 105 24.44 6.85 -8.88
CA SER A 105 24.30 8.27 -9.25
C SER A 105 22.86 8.79 -9.27
N GLY A 106 21.84 7.91 -9.25
CA GLY A 106 20.45 8.28 -9.45
C GLY A 106 20.10 8.73 -10.86
N LYS A 107 21.05 8.65 -11.81
CA LYS A 107 20.79 9.02 -13.21
C LYS A 107 19.82 8.02 -13.83
N ARG A 108 18.84 8.55 -14.56
CA ARG A 108 17.87 7.72 -15.26
C ARG A 108 18.51 7.01 -16.45
N ARG A 109 18.44 5.67 -16.50
CA ARG A 109 18.83 4.83 -17.62
C ARG A 109 17.73 4.81 -18.69
N TRP A 110 16.48 4.56 -18.26
CA TRP A 110 15.31 4.64 -19.11
C TRP A 110 14.05 5.01 -18.31
N LYS A 111 13.01 5.44 -19.03
CA LYS A 111 11.67 5.71 -18.49
C LYS A 111 10.64 5.37 -19.56
N VAL A 112 9.61 4.65 -19.18
CA VAL A 112 8.47 4.27 -20.04
C VAL A 112 7.15 4.58 -19.34
N ASP A 113 6.07 4.63 -20.10
CA ASP A 113 4.70 4.65 -19.62
C ASP A 113 3.98 3.41 -20.16
N VAL A 114 3.31 2.67 -19.28
CA VAL A 114 2.66 1.41 -19.64
C VAL A 114 1.15 1.56 -19.90
N ASP A 115 0.65 2.78 -20.05
CA ASP A 115 -0.74 3.13 -20.39
C ASP A 115 -1.79 2.50 -19.45
N THR A 116 -1.45 2.30 -18.19
CA THR A 116 -2.37 1.82 -17.16
C THR A 116 -1.91 2.22 -15.77
N GLU A 117 -2.88 2.44 -14.88
CA GLU A 117 -2.56 2.64 -13.47
C GLU A 117 -1.97 1.37 -12.86
N LEU A 118 -0.93 1.53 -12.04
CA LEU A 118 -0.21 0.46 -11.36
C LEU A 118 -0.56 0.40 -9.88
N SER A 119 -0.57 -0.81 -9.33
CA SER A 119 -0.88 -1.07 -7.91
C SER A 119 0.13 -1.98 -7.20
N GLY A 120 0.83 -2.82 -7.92
CA GLY A 120 1.83 -3.76 -7.40
C GLY A 120 3.10 -3.75 -8.22
N GLY A 121 4.24 -3.72 -7.57
CA GLY A 121 5.56 -3.72 -8.20
C GLY A 121 6.57 -2.92 -7.36
N VAL A 122 7.85 -2.91 -7.71
CA VAL A 122 8.47 -3.48 -8.90
C VAL A 122 9.03 -4.85 -8.56
N GLY A 123 8.67 -5.87 -9.33
CA GLY A 123 9.36 -7.15 -9.30
C GLY A 123 10.53 -7.13 -10.30
N VAL A 124 11.65 -7.72 -9.95
CA VAL A 124 12.83 -7.80 -10.85
C VAL A 124 13.47 -9.18 -10.72
N GLY A 125 13.84 -9.76 -11.84
CA GLY A 125 14.57 -11.03 -11.90
C GLY A 125 14.61 -11.59 -13.33
N GLY A 126 15.61 -12.37 -13.67
CA GLY A 126 15.72 -13.01 -14.99
C GLY A 126 15.68 -12.04 -16.17
N ASP A 127 16.31 -10.87 -16.08
CA ASP A 127 16.24 -9.76 -17.04
C ASP A 127 14.86 -9.11 -17.23
N LEU A 128 13.93 -9.38 -16.35
CA LEU A 128 12.58 -8.81 -16.37
C LEU A 128 12.38 -7.74 -15.31
N VAL A 129 11.61 -6.73 -15.65
CA VAL A 129 10.97 -5.79 -14.74
C VAL A 129 9.46 -6.00 -14.82
N LEU A 130 8.83 -6.23 -13.68
CA LEU A 130 7.44 -6.65 -13.59
C LEU A 130 6.62 -5.66 -12.78
N VAL A 131 5.47 -5.30 -13.30
CA VAL A 131 4.48 -4.48 -12.59
C VAL A 131 3.08 -5.07 -12.76
N GLY A 132 2.21 -4.78 -11.82
CA GLY A 132 0.85 -5.24 -11.81
C GLY A 132 -0.17 -4.14 -11.57
N ASN A 133 -1.43 -4.40 -11.86
CA ASN A 133 -2.52 -3.46 -11.63
C ASN A 133 -3.73 -4.09 -10.94
N THR A 134 -4.70 -3.23 -10.57
CA THR A 134 -5.96 -3.63 -9.91
C THR A 134 -6.93 -4.39 -10.84
N ARG A 135 -6.65 -4.47 -12.14
CA ARG A 135 -7.46 -5.21 -13.11
C ARG A 135 -6.89 -6.61 -13.39
N GLY A 136 -5.94 -7.08 -12.58
CA GLY A 136 -5.31 -8.38 -12.77
C GLY A 136 -4.41 -8.44 -14.02
N ARG A 137 -3.78 -7.34 -14.40
CA ARG A 137 -2.77 -7.32 -15.46
C ARG A 137 -1.38 -7.34 -14.86
N VAL A 138 -0.55 -8.20 -15.42
CA VAL A 138 0.90 -8.25 -15.20
C VAL A 138 1.59 -7.81 -16.49
N ILE A 139 2.53 -6.89 -16.37
CA ILE A 139 3.30 -6.35 -17.50
C ILE A 139 4.75 -6.66 -17.24
N ALA A 140 5.41 -7.30 -18.21
CA ALA A 140 6.83 -7.56 -18.18
C ALA A 140 7.57 -6.69 -19.20
N MET A 141 8.66 -6.13 -18.74
CA MET A 141 9.55 -5.28 -19.53
C MET A 141 10.98 -5.82 -19.43
N GLU A 142 11.75 -5.60 -20.48
CA GLU A 142 13.18 -5.86 -20.49
C GLU A 142 13.92 -4.93 -19.53
N SER A 143 14.68 -5.46 -18.61
CA SER A 143 15.33 -4.68 -17.55
C SER A 143 16.33 -3.65 -18.08
N ALA A 144 17.01 -3.97 -19.18
CA ALA A 144 18.02 -3.09 -19.78
C ALA A 144 17.43 -1.86 -20.48
N THR A 145 16.25 -1.97 -21.08
CA THR A 145 15.69 -0.94 -21.99
C THR A 145 14.33 -0.39 -21.58
N GLY A 146 13.58 -1.14 -20.76
CA GLY A 146 12.19 -0.83 -20.44
C GLY A 146 11.21 -1.22 -21.55
N ARG A 147 11.68 -1.88 -22.62
CA ARG A 147 10.80 -2.36 -23.71
C ARG A 147 9.84 -3.41 -23.19
N GLU A 148 8.54 -3.21 -23.41
CA GLU A 148 7.53 -4.18 -23.06
C GLU A 148 7.74 -5.50 -23.87
N LEU A 149 7.73 -6.61 -23.15
CA LEU A 149 7.88 -7.95 -23.74
C LEU A 149 6.53 -8.65 -23.89
N TRP A 150 5.73 -8.60 -22.82
CA TRP A 150 4.41 -9.23 -22.82
C TRP A 150 3.50 -8.63 -21.72
N ARG A 151 2.20 -8.87 -21.89
CA ARG A 151 1.17 -8.65 -20.86
C ARG A 151 0.40 -9.94 -20.64
N ALA A 152 0.16 -10.26 -19.36
CA ALA A 152 -0.63 -11.41 -18.97
C ALA A 152 -1.83 -10.98 -18.10
N SER A 153 -2.86 -11.82 -18.08
CA SER A 153 -4.02 -11.64 -17.20
C SER A 153 -4.03 -12.70 -16.12
N VAL A 154 -4.23 -12.28 -14.88
CA VAL A 154 -4.40 -13.13 -13.69
C VAL A 154 -5.80 -12.95 -13.11
N SER A 155 -6.14 -13.70 -12.07
CA SER A 155 -7.51 -13.82 -11.58
C SER A 155 -8.06 -12.58 -10.88
N SER A 156 -7.20 -11.78 -10.23
CA SER A 156 -7.63 -10.63 -9.42
C SER A 156 -6.52 -9.57 -9.35
N GLU A 157 -6.70 -8.57 -8.50
CA GLU A 157 -5.76 -7.48 -8.30
C GLU A 157 -4.34 -7.97 -7.96
N VAL A 158 -3.34 -7.35 -8.57
CA VAL A 158 -1.92 -7.56 -8.28
C VAL A 158 -1.46 -6.39 -7.41
N LEU A 159 -1.35 -6.62 -6.11
CA LEU A 159 -1.02 -5.58 -5.12
C LEU A 159 0.41 -5.71 -4.57
N ALA A 160 1.06 -6.85 -4.80
CA ALA A 160 2.44 -7.10 -4.42
C ALA A 160 3.34 -7.23 -5.66
N PRO A 161 4.64 -6.94 -5.52
CA PRO A 161 5.60 -7.20 -6.59
C PRO A 161 5.59 -8.67 -7.01
N PRO A 162 5.45 -9.01 -8.30
CA PRO A 162 5.71 -10.36 -8.78
C PRO A 162 7.17 -10.76 -8.56
N ALA A 163 7.42 -12.04 -8.32
CA ALA A 163 8.78 -12.59 -8.28
C ALA A 163 9.12 -13.24 -9.61
N ALA A 164 10.37 -13.13 -10.04
CA ALA A 164 10.83 -13.75 -11.29
C ALA A 164 12.22 -14.38 -11.15
N ASP A 165 12.44 -15.43 -11.91
CA ASP A 165 13.75 -15.92 -12.31
C ASP A 165 13.82 -16.02 -13.85
N TRP A 166 14.76 -16.80 -14.40
CA TRP A 166 14.94 -16.94 -15.84
C TRP A 166 13.80 -17.67 -16.55
N ASP A 167 13.09 -18.55 -15.86
CA ASP A 167 12.12 -19.47 -16.44
C ASP A 167 10.67 -19.12 -16.07
N VAL A 168 10.45 -18.60 -14.86
CA VAL A 168 9.11 -18.44 -14.32
C VAL A 168 8.92 -17.09 -13.64
N VAL A 169 7.73 -16.53 -13.79
CA VAL A 169 7.22 -15.39 -13.02
C VAL A 169 6.11 -15.88 -12.11
N VAL A 170 6.23 -15.60 -10.82
CA VAL A 170 5.24 -15.97 -9.80
C VAL A 170 4.48 -14.73 -9.35
N VAL A 171 3.16 -14.80 -9.43
CA VAL A 171 2.25 -13.68 -9.10
C VAL A 171 1.28 -14.16 -8.04
N GLN A 172 1.15 -13.38 -6.97
CA GLN A 172 0.11 -13.57 -5.97
C GLN A 172 -0.96 -12.49 -6.15
N THR A 173 -2.23 -12.90 -6.19
CA THR A 173 -3.38 -12.02 -6.37
C THR A 173 -4.22 -11.89 -5.11
N LEU A 174 -5.02 -10.82 -5.04
CA LEU A 174 -5.83 -10.49 -3.85
C LEU A 174 -6.85 -11.59 -3.50
N ASP A 175 -7.32 -12.35 -4.48
CA ASP A 175 -8.22 -13.51 -4.28
C ASP A 175 -7.51 -14.75 -3.71
N GLY A 176 -6.22 -14.63 -3.34
CA GLY A 176 -5.44 -15.70 -2.70
C GLY A 176 -4.80 -16.69 -3.66
N LYS A 177 -4.90 -16.48 -4.97
CA LYS A 177 -4.27 -17.36 -5.93
C LYS A 177 -2.80 -17.02 -6.14
N VAL A 178 -2.02 -18.07 -6.33
CA VAL A 178 -0.62 -17.98 -6.73
C VAL A 178 -0.51 -18.56 -8.14
N THR A 179 -0.04 -17.76 -9.08
CA THR A 179 0.02 -18.13 -10.49
C THR A 179 1.46 -18.09 -10.99
N GLY A 180 1.91 -19.17 -11.62
CA GLY A 180 3.16 -19.25 -12.35
C GLY A 180 2.93 -18.94 -13.83
N LEU A 181 3.68 -17.98 -14.35
CA LEU A 181 3.69 -17.59 -15.75
C LEU A 181 5.04 -17.92 -16.35
N ASP A 182 5.04 -18.27 -17.61
CA ASP A 182 6.26 -18.41 -18.40
C ASP A 182 7.00 -17.08 -18.52
N ALA A 183 8.26 -17.02 -18.14
CA ALA A 183 9.01 -15.77 -18.09
C ALA A 183 9.20 -15.12 -19.47
N ALA A 184 9.33 -15.93 -20.54
CA ALA A 184 9.56 -15.42 -21.87
C ALA A 184 8.28 -14.91 -22.56
N THR A 185 7.13 -15.52 -22.26
CA THR A 185 5.88 -15.29 -23.02
C THR A 185 4.72 -14.75 -22.20
N GLY A 186 4.80 -14.84 -20.88
CA GLY A 186 3.66 -14.52 -19.97
C GLY A 186 2.55 -15.57 -19.99
N ALA A 187 2.73 -16.70 -20.68
CA ALA A 187 1.74 -17.77 -20.72
C ALA A 187 1.60 -18.40 -19.34
N ARG A 188 0.35 -18.65 -18.90
CA ARG A 188 0.10 -19.30 -17.62
C ARG A 188 0.54 -20.78 -17.68
N ARG A 189 1.48 -21.16 -16.80
CA ARG A 189 1.93 -22.55 -16.61
C ARG A 189 1.06 -23.28 -15.60
N TRP A 190 0.78 -22.65 -14.46
CA TRP A 190 -0.01 -23.24 -13.37
C TRP A 190 -0.71 -22.18 -12.53
N THR A 191 -1.66 -22.62 -11.74
CA THR A 191 -2.30 -21.81 -10.69
C THR A 191 -2.53 -22.69 -9.46
N HIS A 192 -2.10 -22.21 -8.30
CA HIS A 192 -2.44 -22.76 -7.00
C HIS A 192 -3.57 -21.91 -6.42
N ASP A 193 -4.68 -22.56 -6.06
CA ASP A 193 -5.85 -21.93 -5.45
C ASP A 193 -5.82 -22.19 -3.95
N SER A 194 -5.79 -21.14 -3.14
CA SER A 194 -5.90 -21.25 -1.70
C SER A 194 -7.23 -20.68 -1.24
N SER A 195 -7.85 -21.33 -0.25
CA SER A 195 -9.05 -20.80 0.37
C SER A 195 -8.72 -19.51 1.13
N ASN A 196 -9.20 -18.39 0.64
CA ASN A 196 -9.12 -17.11 1.34
C ASN A 196 -10.22 -17.02 2.40
N PRO A 197 -9.95 -16.38 3.56
CA PRO A 197 -11.00 -15.91 4.46
C PRO A 197 -11.98 -15.00 3.74
N LEU A 198 -13.25 -14.97 4.21
CA LEU A 198 -14.29 -14.10 3.65
C LEU A 198 -13.92 -12.61 3.77
N LEU A 199 -13.16 -12.26 4.79
CA LEU A 199 -12.62 -10.91 5.00
C LEU A 199 -11.10 -10.97 5.03
N THR A 200 -10.47 -10.14 4.21
CA THR A 200 -9.00 -9.94 4.18
C THR A 200 -8.70 -8.46 4.15
N LEU A 201 -7.55 -8.06 4.70
CA LEU A 201 -7.05 -6.71 4.48
C LEU A 201 -6.66 -6.54 3.00
N ARG A 202 -6.80 -5.31 2.49
CA ARG A 202 -6.36 -5.02 1.13
C ARG A 202 -4.83 -5.00 1.07
N GLY A 203 -4.25 -6.12 0.70
CA GLY A 203 -2.82 -6.31 0.57
C GLY A 203 -2.49 -7.78 0.32
N THR A 204 -1.35 -8.02 -0.28
CA THR A 204 -0.80 -9.37 -0.48
C THR A 204 0.68 -9.34 -0.17
N ALA A 205 1.21 -10.43 0.38
CA ALA A 205 2.65 -10.59 0.51
C ALA A 205 3.28 -10.78 -0.88
N ALA A 206 4.47 -10.24 -1.10
CA ALA A 206 5.23 -10.58 -2.30
C ALA A 206 5.69 -12.05 -2.21
N PRO A 207 5.49 -12.86 -3.25
CA PRO A 207 6.05 -14.20 -3.28
C PRO A 207 7.58 -14.12 -3.27
N LEU A 208 8.22 -15.10 -2.66
CA LEU A 208 9.66 -15.29 -2.73
C LEU A 208 9.96 -16.45 -3.69
N LEU A 209 10.89 -16.25 -4.60
CA LEU A 209 11.37 -17.28 -5.50
C LEU A 209 12.85 -17.54 -5.19
N SER A 210 13.17 -18.78 -4.82
CA SER A 210 14.53 -19.21 -4.48
C SER A 210 14.72 -20.67 -4.84
N GLU A 211 15.82 -20.98 -5.54
CA GLU A 211 16.22 -22.33 -5.90
C GLU A 211 15.12 -23.16 -6.59
N GLY A 212 14.34 -22.51 -7.46
CA GLY A 212 13.23 -23.15 -8.17
C GLY A 212 11.98 -23.44 -7.32
N VAL A 213 11.92 -22.88 -6.10
CA VAL A 213 10.76 -22.97 -5.22
C VAL A 213 10.15 -21.58 -5.01
N ALA A 214 8.84 -21.49 -5.21
CA ALA A 214 8.06 -20.30 -4.89
C ALA A 214 7.43 -20.44 -3.51
N TYR A 215 7.70 -19.48 -2.63
CA TYR A 215 7.11 -19.38 -1.30
C TYR A 215 6.07 -18.27 -1.30
N ALA A 216 4.84 -18.60 -0.96
CA ALA A 216 3.74 -17.65 -0.89
C ALA A 216 3.12 -17.64 0.51
N ALA A 217 3.05 -16.46 1.12
CA ALA A 217 2.36 -16.23 2.37
C ALA A 217 0.91 -15.81 2.09
N LEU A 218 -0.04 -16.54 2.65
CA LEU A 218 -1.47 -16.44 2.34
C LEU A 218 -2.22 -15.71 3.47
N ALA A 219 -3.29 -15.01 3.12
CA ALA A 219 -4.17 -14.33 4.07
C ALA A 219 -4.83 -15.26 5.09
N SER A 220 -4.79 -16.58 4.85
CA SER A 220 -5.23 -17.61 5.79
C SER A 220 -4.26 -17.90 6.93
N GLY A 221 -3.14 -17.18 7.02
CA GLY A 221 -2.06 -17.45 8.01
C GLY A 221 -1.20 -18.66 7.65
N ARG A 222 -1.20 -19.07 6.40
CA ARG A 222 -0.41 -20.21 5.88
C ARG A 222 0.73 -19.73 4.99
N ILE A 223 1.78 -20.52 4.92
CA ILE A 223 2.81 -20.41 3.86
C ILE A 223 2.77 -21.70 3.06
N VAL A 224 2.81 -21.54 1.74
CA VAL A 224 2.91 -22.66 0.80
C VAL A 224 4.22 -22.56 0.04
N ALA A 225 4.93 -23.70 -0.07
CA ALA A 225 6.09 -23.85 -0.95
C ALA A 225 5.67 -24.67 -2.18
N ILE A 226 5.89 -24.08 -3.36
CA ILE A 226 5.43 -24.59 -4.64
C ILE A 226 6.65 -24.73 -5.55
N LYS A 227 6.81 -25.88 -6.20
CA LYS A 227 7.81 -26.06 -7.24
C LYS A 227 7.51 -25.11 -8.39
N ALA A 228 8.42 -24.18 -8.68
CA ALA A 228 8.14 -23.02 -9.52
C ALA A 228 7.83 -23.38 -10.99
N ASP A 229 8.43 -24.44 -11.51
CA ASP A 229 8.24 -24.90 -12.90
C ASP A 229 6.89 -25.60 -13.14
N THR A 230 6.41 -26.39 -12.15
CA THR A 230 5.25 -27.26 -12.30
C THR A 230 4.02 -26.87 -11.51
N GLY A 231 4.16 -26.00 -10.51
CA GLY A 231 3.06 -25.67 -9.59
C GLY A 231 2.78 -26.75 -8.54
N THR A 232 3.65 -27.77 -8.42
CA THR A 232 3.48 -28.83 -7.43
C THR A 232 3.75 -28.29 -6.03
N VAL A 233 2.79 -28.45 -5.11
CA VAL A 233 2.98 -28.12 -3.71
C VAL A 233 3.97 -29.07 -3.09
N LEU A 234 5.05 -28.55 -2.54
CA LEU A 234 6.07 -29.31 -1.81
C LEU A 234 5.69 -29.46 -0.34
N TRP A 235 5.26 -28.39 0.26
CA TRP A 235 4.71 -28.38 1.61
C TRP A 235 3.81 -27.16 1.80
N ASP A 236 2.98 -27.23 2.83
CA ASP A 236 2.04 -26.19 3.26
C ASP A 236 2.01 -26.18 4.78
N GLY A 237 2.30 -25.04 5.38
CA GLY A 237 2.42 -24.85 6.81
C GLY A 237 1.61 -23.66 7.33
N ARG A 238 1.05 -23.80 8.53
CA ARG A 238 0.38 -22.71 9.22
C ARG A 238 1.36 -22.02 10.16
N ILE A 239 1.51 -20.69 10.03
CA ILE A 239 2.40 -19.87 10.86
C ILE A 239 1.64 -18.93 11.79
N ALA A 240 0.38 -18.65 11.49
CA ALA A 240 -0.47 -17.83 12.32
C ALA A 240 -1.86 -18.47 12.43
N ASN A 241 -2.38 -18.53 13.66
CA ASN A 241 -3.73 -19.02 13.93
C ASN A 241 -4.68 -17.83 14.08
N PRO A 242 -5.81 -17.80 13.34
CA PRO A 242 -6.86 -16.83 13.59
C PRO A 242 -7.34 -16.94 15.04
N GLN A 243 -7.30 -15.84 15.78
CA GLN A 243 -7.83 -15.75 17.12
C GLN A 243 -8.96 -14.72 17.13
N GLY A 244 -10.06 -15.03 17.81
CA GLY A 244 -11.21 -14.16 17.90
C GLY A 244 -12.54 -14.87 17.64
N GLN A 245 -13.63 -14.20 17.98
CA GLN A 245 -14.99 -14.72 17.83
C GLN A 245 -15.68 -14.22 16.55
N SER A 246 -15.25 -13.06 16.03
CA SER A 246 -15.78 -12.47 14.79
C SER A 246 -14.81 -12.67 13.61
N ASP A 247 -15.32 -12.57 12.39
CA ASP A 247 -14.50 -12.67 11.17
C ASP A 247 -13.48 -11.54 11.07
N ILE A 248 -13.79 -10.37 11.64
CA ILE A 248 -12.85 -9.22 11.69
C ILE A 248 -11.68 -9.53 12.62
N GLU A 249 -11.94 -10.06 13.81
CA GLU A 249 -10.90 -10.45 14.78
C GLU A 249 -10.04 -11.61 14.30
N ARG A 250 -10.53 -12.42 13.36
CA ARG A 250 -9.81 -13.53 12.74
C ARG A 250 -9.00 -13.14 11.52
N THR A 251 -9.01 -11.86 11.14
CA THR A 251 -8.24 -11.40 9.98
C THR A 251 -6.74 -11.49 10.28
N ILE A 252 -6.05 -12.35 9.56
CA ILE A 252 -4.60 -12.51 9.64
C ILE A 252 -4.03 -12.23 8.27
N ASP A 253 -3.26 -11.14 8.16
CA ASP A 253 -2.46 -10.87 6.97
C ASP A 253 -0.97 -11.06 7.28
N ILE A 254 -0.35 -11.97 6.55
CA ILE A 254 1.09 -12.11 6.54
C ILE A 254 1.64 -11.08 5.56
N ILE A 255 1.96 -9.91 6.10
CA ILE A 255 2.66 -8.87 5.35
C ILE A 255 4.15 -9.11 5.57
N ARG A 256 4.87 -9.46 4.50
CA ARG A 256 6.31 -9.68 4.59
C ARG A 256 7.03 -8.39 4.98
N GLU A 257 7.55 -8.35 6.20
CA GLU A 257 8.77 -7.61 6.51
C GLU A 257 9.85 -8.66 6.79
N ARG A 258 10.80 -8.82 5.86
CA ARG A 258 12.03 -9.61 5.98
C ARG A 258 11.91 -11.10 6.28
N VAL A 259 12.00 -11.93 5.28
CA VAL A 259 12.47 -13.33 5.39
C VAL A 259 13.99 -13.42 5.10
N GLY A 260 14.70 -12.27 4.94
CA GLY A 260 16.12 -12.25 4.60
C GLY A 260 17.08 -12.69 5.70
N ASP A 261 16.66 -12.83 6.95
CA ASP A 261 17.53 -13.08 8.12
C ASP A 261 17.21 -14.37 8.88
N MET A 262 16.42 -15.31 8.33
CA MET A 262 16.33 -16.63 8.94
C MET A 262 17.50 -17.49 8.47
N PRO A 263 18.37 -17.97 9.38
CA PRO A 263 19.37 -18.97 9.03
C PRO A 263 18.65 -20.25 8.58
N LEU A 264 19.07 -20.80 7.44
CA LEU A 264 18.66 -22.10 6.93
C LEU A 264 19.14 -23.20 7.86
#